data_380bae5633fff147a09e2f69cb6c10cc
#
_entry.id   380bae5633fff147a09e2f69cb6c10cc
#
_cell.length_a   1.000
_cell.length_b   1.000
_cell.length_c   1.000
_cell.angle_alpha   90.00
_cell.angle_beta   90.00
_cell.angle_gamma   90.00
#
_symmetry.space_group_name_H-M   'P 1'
#
loop_
_entity.id
_entity.type
_entity.pdbx_description
1 polymer ?
#
loop_
_entity_poly.entity_id
_entity_poly.type
_entity_poly.pdbx_seq_one_letter_code
_entity_poly.pdbx_strand_id
1 'polypeptide(L)'
;MATRRSRCGGKMEVLEQRQRAGHASRDATGTDRIRTTASLLPPPRLDYRAISENITSKSLNALNRKSRLPHDAVASVARNYIEWKRILSELNSKRNERSVAGETIKRNASGPERDAAIALASLLKVHVKELEATLDIAEQKCLLAALSLPNDTHPNAPLGPESAAVTLSTHGPQPLPADSKRDHVAIADHFDLLDLRSGSSVAGTSWYFLRNEAALLELALTNYAMSIAIDHGFTPVTTPDVVKSDIAVRCGFQPRDDATPPVSHMYHILKTNTSSPELILAGTAEIPLAGTFSNKVYSSINMPLKVVGLGHAFRAEAGARSADTRGLYRVHQFTKIELFAVTTEDTSESMMEDILSVQKYILEGLDIPLRVLDMPTEELGASAYRKYDIEAWMPGRGSWGEVSSLSNCTDYQSRRLHIRYRPQGADAVETPLARLPFAHTLNGTAAAIPRLIVALLENGAIFDDNGSVVGLRLPRVLKPFWIGGKKRNIVCWDDGSD
;
A
#
# COMPACT_ATOMS: atom_id res chain seq x y z
N MET A 1 -11.70 -14.89 60.65
CA MET A 1 -13.02 -15.40 60.19
C MET A 1 -13.07 -15.36 58.67
N ALA A 2 -13.02 -16.54 58.12
CA ALA A 2 -13.69 -17.14 56.97
C ALA A 2 -13.59 -16.41 55.64
N THR A 3 -12.68 -16.75 54.77
CA THR A 3 -12.71 -17.59 53.57
C THR A 3 -13.98 -17.48 52.68
N ARG A 4 -13.79 -16.95 51.48
CA ARG A 4 -14.45 -17.52 50.30
C ARG A 4 -13.52 -17.46 49.07
N ARG A 5 -12.90 -18.58 48.74
CA ARG A 5 -12.40 -18.93 47.41
C ARG A 5 -13.62 -19.32 46.57
N SER A 6 -13.75 -18.75 45.37
CA SER A 6 -14.62 -19.33 44.34
C SER A 6 -13.81 -19.62 43.08
N ARG A 7 -13.94 -20.84 42.68
CA ARG A 7 -13.40 -21.61 41.56
C ARG A 7 -13.65 -20.89 40.19
N CYS A 8 -12.59 -20.73 39.42
CA CYS A 8 -12.60 -20.67 37.98
C CYS A 8 -11.51 -21.63 37.46
N GLY A 9 -11.77 -22.89 37.49
CA GLY A 9 -10.97 -23.90 36.82
C GLY A 9 -11.92 -24.78 36.04
N GLY A 10 -11.80 -24.77 34.73
CA GLY A 10 -12.56 -25.74 33.93
C GLY A 10 -13.06 -25.25 32.57
N LYS A 11 -12.22 -24.53 31.78
CA LYS A 11 -12.53 -24.30 30.35
C LYS A 11 -11.28 -24.14 29.44
N MET A 12 -10.11 -24.47 29.91
CA MET A 12 -8.87 -24.34 29.12
C MET A 12 -8.32 -25.66 28.55
N GLU A 13 -8.94 -26.78 28.84
CA GLU A 13 -8.42 -28.10 28.43
C GLU A 13 -9.04 -28.70 27.15
N VAL A 14 -10.04 -28.04 26.55
CA VAL A 14 -10.72 -28.54 25.33
C VAL A 14 -10.22 -27.93 24.05
N LEU A 15 -9.38 -26.91 24.09
CA LEU A 15 -8.85 -26.24 22.89
C LEU A 15 -7.47 -26.76 22.41
N GLU A 16 -6.74 -27.49 23.25
CA GLU A 16 -5.42 -28.04 22.87
C GLU A 16 -5.45 -29.40 22.15
N GLN A 17 -6.57 -30.11 22.16
CA GLN A 17 -6.70 -31.45 21.52
C GLN A 17 -7.14 -31.45 20.06
N ARG A 18 -7.47 -30.30 19.45
CA ARG A 18 -7.84 -30.22 18.01
C ARG A 18 -6.74 -29.83 17.07
N GLN A 19 -5.52 -29.56 17.52
CA GLN A 19 -4.37 -29.18 16.67
C GLN A 19 -3.37 -30.31 16.36
N ARG A 20 -3.64 -31.56 16.76
CA ARG A 20 -2.69 -32.66 16.53
C ARG A 20 -3.24 -33.81 15.67
N ALA A 21 -4.10 -33.56 14.68
CA ALA A 21 -4.51 -34.60 13.74
C ALA A 21 -4.37 -34.11 12.29
N GLY A 22 -3.14 -33.89 11.86
CA GLY A 22 -2.73 -33.77 10.45
C GLY A 22 -1.72 -34.88 10.16
N HIS A 23 -2.22 -36.11 9.89
CA HIS A 23 -1.36 -37.24 9.53
C HIS A 23 -0.67 -37.02 8.20
N ALA A 24 0.65 -37.06 8.24
CA ALA A 24 1.51 -37.19 7.08
C ALA A 24 1.35 -38.60 6.50
N SER A 25 0.79 -38.75 5.31
CA SER A 25 0.94 -39.93 4.49
C SER A 25 2.32 -39.89 3.81
N ARG A 26 3.16 -40.87 4.16
CA ARG A 26 4.43 -41.11 3.44
C ARG A 26 4.11 -41.95 2.20
N ASP A 27 4.31 -41.39 1.02
CA ASP A 27 4.42 -42.18 -0.21
C ASP A 27 5.86 -42.70 -0.35
N ALA A 28 5.97 -43.98 -0.62
CA ALA A 28 7.21 -44.73 -0.72
C ALA A 28 7.91 -44.56 -2.08
N THR A 29 8.34 -43.31 -2.40
CA THR A 29 9.34 -43.06 -3.43
C THR A 29 10.13 -41.83 -3.00
N GLY A 30 11.35 -42.06 -2.50
CA GLY A 30 12.24 -41.03 -1.96
C GLY A 30 12.78 -40.10 -3.04
N THR A 31 12.00 -39.15 -3.47
CA THR A 31 12.47 -37.95 -4.13
C THR A 31 12.04 -36.77 -3.25
N ASP A 32 13.00 -36.18 -2.56
CA ASP A 32 12.85 -34.88 -1.90
C ASP A 32 12.39 -33.85 -2.93
N ARG A 33 11.07 -33.64 -3.01
CA ARG A 33 10.53 -32.46 -3.65
C ARG A 33 10.92 -31.28 -2.76
N ILE A 34 11.93 -30.55 -3.19
CA ILE A 34 12.22 -29.20 -2.70
C ILE A 34 10.91 -28.42 -2.78
N ARG A 35 10.20 -28.30 -1.66
CA ARG A 35 9.10 -27.35 -1.50
C ARG A 35 9.77 -25.98 -1.52
N THR A 36 9.87 -25.38 -2.71
CA THR A 36 9.97 -23.92 -2.81
C THR A 36 8.84 -23.37 -1.95
N THR A 37 9.17 -22.54 -0.98
CA THR A 37 8.19 -21.85 -0.13
C THR A 37 7.36 -20.96 -1.04
N ALA A 38 6.33 -21.53 -1.66
CA ALA A 38 5.37 -20.82 -2.47
C ALA A 38 4.80 -19.66 -1.65
N SER A 39 4.63 -18.51 -2.27
CA SER A 39 3.87 -17.40 -1.73
C SER A 39 2.61 -17.96 -1.07
N LEU A 40 2.34 -17.58 0.20
CA LEU A 40 1.15 -18.02 0.92
C LEU A 40 -0.15 -17.51 0.28
N LEU A 41 -0.04 -16.58 -0.67
CA LEU A 41 -1.15 -16.00 -1.41
C LEU A 41 -1.27 -16.62 -2.80
N PRO A 42 -2.50 -16.86 -3.29
CA PRO A 42 -2.74 -17.27 -4.66
C PRO A 42 -2.17 -16.27 -5.68
N PRO A 43 -1.91 -16.68 -6.93
CA PRO A 43 -1.55 -15.76 -8.01
C PRO A 43 -2.60 -14.64 -8.18
N PRO A 44 -2.19 -13.38 -8.43
CA PRO A 44 -3.13 -12.27 -8.69
C PRO A 44 -4.14 -12.61 -9.78
N ARG A 45 -5.38 -12.10 -9.64
CA ARG A 45 -6.46 -12.30 -10.61
C ARG A 45 -6.77 -11.01 -11.35
N LEU A 46 -6.11 -10.81 -12.47
CA LEU A 46 -6.30 -9.65 -13.34
C LEU A 46 -7.36 -9.94 -14.42
N ASP A 47 -8.00 -8.89 -14.89
CA ASP A 47 -9.02 -9.00 -15.95
C ASP A 47 -8.37 -8.90 -17.34
N TYR A 48 -7.77 -10.01 -17.77
CA TYR A 48 -7.13 -10.09 -19.09
C TYR A 48 -8.09 -9.82 -20.24
N ARG A 49 -9.38 -10.15 -20.05
CA ARG A 49 -10.41 -9.90 -21.07
C ARG A 49 -10.63 -8.39 -21.23
N ALA A 50 -10.89 -7.68 -20.14
CA ALA A 50 -11.06 -6.24 -20.17
C ALA A 50 -9.82 -5.52 -20.71
N ILE A 51 -8.60 -5.99 -20.37
CA ILE A 51 -7.35 -5.45 -20.94
C ILE A 51 -7.32 -5.66 -22.46
N SER A 52 -7.68 -6.85 -22.95
CA SER A 52 -7.63 -7.19 -24.36
C SER A 52 -8.70 -6.49 -25.22
N GLU A 53 -9.87 -6.21 -24.63
CA GLU A 53 -10.97 -5.50 -25.31
C GLU A 53 -10.73 -3.98 -25.34
N ASN A 54 -9.82 -3.45 -24.51
CA ASN A 54 -9.57 -2.00 -24.33
C ASN A 54 -8.10 -1.60 -24.58
N ILE A 55 -7.43 -2.21 -25.55
CA ILE A 55 -5.99 -1.99 -25.81
C ILE A 55 -5.67 -0.51 -26.00
N THR A 56 -6.44 0.20 -26.84
CA THR A 56 -6.18 1.61 -27.19
C THR A 56 -6.30 2.51 -25.97
N SER A 57 -7.39 2.41 -25.19
CA SER A 57 -7.62 3.26 -24.03
C SER A 57 -6.60 2.98 -22.92
N LYS A 58 -6.25 1.72 -22.70
CA LYS A 58 -5.24 1.33 -21.70
C LYS A 58 -3.82 1.75 -22.12
N SER A 59 -3.51 1.71 -23.42
CA SER A 59 -2.22 2.23 -23.92
C SER A 59 -2.13 3.74 -23.78
N LEU A 60 -3.21 4.47 -24.08
CA LEU A 60 -3.28 5.91 -23.88
C LEU A 60 -3.18 6.28 -22.39
N ASN A 61 -3.87 5.54 -21.53
CA ASN A 61 -3.75 5.71 -20.08
C ASN A 61 -2.32 5.53 -19.59
N ALA A 62 -1.62 4.47 -20.01
CA ALA A 62 -0.23 4.24 -19.67
C ALA A 62 0.69 5.37 -20.17
N LEU A 63 0.43 5.92 -21.36
CA LEU A 63 1.16 7.06 -21.93
C LEU A 63 0.92 8.34 -21.11
N ASN A 64 -0.34 8.67 -20.80
CA ASN A 64 -0.72 9.86 -20.04
C ASN A 64 -0.13 9.85 -18.61
N ARG A 65 0.11 8.65 -18.06
CA ARG A 65 0.75 8.45 -16.74
C ARG A 65 2.28 8.40 -16.83
N LYS A 66 2.87 8.62 -18.01
CA LYS A 66 4.29 8.40 -18.26
C LYS A 66 4.80 7.06 -17.71
N SER A 67 3.95 6.03 -17.77
CA SER A 67 4.37 4.69 -17.39
C SER A 67 5.49 4.23 -18.31
N ARG A 68 6.61 3.79 -17.71
CA ARG A 68 7.81 3.35 -18.44
C ARG A 68 7.64 1.94 -18.98
N LEU A 69 6.56 1.74 -19.73
CA LEU A 69 6.23 0.49 -20.35
C LEU A 69 6.65 0.49 -21.83
N PRO A 70 7.04 -0.65 -22.39
CA PRO A 70 7.18 -0.80 -23.82
C PRO A 70 5.90 -0.36 -24.55
N HIS A 71 6.01 0.27 -25.70
CA HIS A 71 4.87 0.76 -26.47
C HIS A 71 3.81 -0.32 -26.76
N ASP A 72 4.23 -1.57 -26.86
CA ASP A 72 3.35 -2.72 -27.11
C ASP A 72 2.95 -3.48 -25.84
N ALA A 73 3.22 -2.95 -24.64
CA ALA A 73 3.00 -3.67 -23.38
C ALA A 73 1.54 -4.17 -23.25
N VAL A 74 0.56 -3.31 -23.49
CA VAL A 74 -0.86 -3.68 -23.41
C VAL A 74 -1.23 -4.69 -24.51
N ALA A 75 -0.76 -4.48 -25.75
CA ALA A 75 -0.95 -5.42 -26.85
C ALA A 75 -0.28 -6.78 -26.60
N SER A 76 0.86 -6.79 -25.88
CA SER A 76 1.53 -8.01 -25.45
C SER A 76 0.66 -8.82 -24.49
N VAL A 77 -0.01 -8.17 -23.52
CA VAL A 77 -0.99 -8.85 -22.66
C VAL A 77 -2.11 -9.51 -23.47
N ALA A 78 -2.66 -8.78 -24.43
CA ALA A 78 -3.74 -9.31 -25.31
C ALA A 78 -3.26 -10.51 -26.12
N ARG A 79 -2.07 -10.45 -26.73
CA ARG A 79 -1.47 -11.59 -27.45
C ARG A 79 -1.26 -12.81 -26.54
N ASN A 80 -0.69 -12.58 -25.35
CA ASN A 80 -0.47 -13.65 -24.39
C ASN A 80 -1.79 -14.27 -23.91
N TYR A 81 -2.82 -13.47 -23.72
CA TYR A 81 -4.15 -13.95 -23.32
C TYR A 81 -4.82 -14.80 -24.42
N ILE A 82 -4.72 -14.39 -25.70
CA ILE A 82 -5.23 -15.17 -26.83
C ILE A 82 -4.50 -16.52 -26.90
N GLU A 83 -3.18 -16.52 -26.77
CA GLU A 83 -2.38 -17.76 -26.80
C GLU A 83 -2.72 -18.67 -25.60
N TRP A 84 -2.83 -18.14 -24.40
CA TRP A 84 -3.27 -18.88 -23.22
C TRP A 84 -4.64 -19.54 -23.44
N LYS A 85 -5.61 -18.80 -24.01
CA LYS A 85 -6.94 -19.34 -24.34
C LYS A 85 -6.88 -20.44 -25.40
N ARG A 86 -6.02 -20.31 -26.41
CA ARG A 86 -5.82 -21.31 -27.45
C ARG A 86 -5.32 -22.63 -26.84
N ILE A 87 -4.28 -22.55 -26.01
CA ILE A 87 -3.71 -23.72 -25.33
C ILE A 87 -4.72 -24.36 -24.38
N LEU A 88 -5.47 -23.56 -23.62
CA LEU A 88 -6.52 -24.04 -22.72
C LEU A 88 -7.63 -24.79 -23.48
N SER A 89 -8.06 -24.27 -24.62
CA SER A 89 -9.05 -24.92 -25.49
C SER A 89 -8.55 -26.24 -26.01
N GLU A 90 -7.29 -26.31 -26.49
CA GLU A 90 -6.67 -27.55 -26.96
C GLU A 90 -6.53 -28.59 -25.83
N LEU A 91 -6.08 -28.16 -24.65
CA LEU A 91 -6.00 -29.02 -23.48
C LEU A 91 -7.36 -29.63 -23.12
N ASN A 92 -8.44 -28.82 -23.11
CA ASN A 92 -9.79 -29.28 -22.82
C ASN A 92 -10.28 -30.27 -23.87
N SER A 93 -9.99 -30.07 -25.17
CA SER A 93 -10.29 -31.03 -26.22
C SER A 93 -9.58 -32.36 -25.97
N LYS A 94 -8.28 -32.33 -25.68
CA LYS A 94 -7.49 -33.56 -25.42
C LYS A 94 -7.91 -34.29 -24.12
N ARG A 95 -8.33 -33.57 -23.10
CA ARG A 95 -8.93 -34.14 -21.89
C ARG A 95 -10.26 -34.84 -22.20
N ASN A 96 -11.11 -34.25 -23.05
CA ASN A 96 -12.35 -34.84 -23.49
C ASN A 96 -12.10 -36.11 -24.32
N GLU A 97 -11.20 -36.07 -25.32
CA GLU A 97 -10.81 -37.23 -26.11
C GLU A 97 -10.32 -38.38 -25.21
N ARG A 98 -9.51 -38.05 -24.17
CA ARG A 98 -9.05 -39.06 -23.19
C ARG A 98 -10.19 -39.63 -22.35
N SER A 99 -11.19 -38.83 -21.98
CA SER A 99 -12.36 -39.28 -21.27
C SER A 99 -13.16 -40.27 -22.11
N VAL A 100 -13.42 -39.99 -23.38
CA VAL A 100 -14.10 -40.85 -24.33
C VAL A 100 -13.36 -42.20 -24.51
N ALA A 101 -12.03 -42.16 -24.68
CA ALA A 101 -11.20 -43.37 -24.75
C ALA A 101 -11.34 -44.20 -23.46
N GLY A 102 -11.34 -43.52 -22.29
CA GLY A 102 -11.57 -44.19 -20.98
C GLY A 102 -12.95 -44.86 -20.86
N GLU A 103 -14.00 -44.28 -21.40
CA GLU A 103 -15.33 -44.89 -21.47
C GLU A 103 -15.36 -46.11 -22.38
N THR A 104 -14.69 -46.05 -23.55
CA THR A 104 -14.56 -47.18 -24.46
C THR A 104 -13.83 -48.37 -23.81
N ILE A 105 -12.75 -48.10 -23.05
CA ILE A 105 -12.03 -49.14 -22.29
C ILE A 105 -12.93 -49.77 -21.22
N LYS A 106 -13.80 -49.03 -20.55
CA LYS A 106 -14.72 -49.55 -19.54
C LYS A 106 -15.86 -50.37 -20.15
N ARG A 107 -16.33 -49.98 -21.35
CA ARG A 107 -17.45 -50.59 -22.04
C ARG A 107 -17.08 -51.93 -22.65
N ASN A 108 -15.86 -52.08 -23.16
CA ASN A 108 -15.36 -53.28 -23.82
C ASN A 108 -14.49 -54.11 -22.84
N ALA A 109 -14.90 -55.35 -22.54
CA ALA A 109 -14.16 -56.24 -21.60
C ALA A 109 -12.80 -56.69 -22.18
N SER A 110 -12.73 -56.96 -23.53
CA SER A 110 -11.53 -57.32 -24.28
C SER A 110 -11.74 -57.09 -25.77
N GLY A 111 -10.67 -57.13 -26.57
CA GLY A 111 -10.72 -57.06 -28.02
C GLY A 111 -9.97 -55.85 -28.61
N PRO A 112 -9.85 -55.78 -29.95
CA PRO A 112 -9.01 -54.81 -30.67
C PRO A 112 -9.44 -53.37 -30.41
N GLU A 113 -10.73 -53.07 -30.20
CA GLU A 113 -11.25 -51.74 -29.87
C GLU A 113 -10.75 -51.27 -28.51
N ARG A 114 -10.72 -52.16 -27.52
CA ARG A 114 -10.17 -51.85 -26.19
C ARG A 114 -8.68 -51.57 -26.24
N ASP A 115 -7.95 -52.40 -26.96
CA ASP A 115 -6.45 -52.25 -27.10
C ASP A 115 -6.11 -50.94 -27.80
N ALA A 116 -6.84 -50.60 -28.86
CA ALA A 116 -6.70 -49.31 -29.53
C ALA A 116 -7.04 -48.12 -28.61
N ALA A 117 -8.10 -48.24 -27.79
CA ALA A 117 -8.46 -47.22 -26.82
C ALA A 117 -7.45 -47.07 -25.69
N ILE A 118 -6.80 -48.15 -25.24
CA ILE A 118 -5.70 -48.10 -24.25
C ILE A 118 -4.48 -47.40 -24.84
N ALA A 119 -4.09 -47.73 -26.07
CA ALA A 119 -2.99 -47.07 -26.77
C ALA A 119 -3.24 -45.56 -26.93
N LEU A 120 -4.44 -45.16 -27.38
CA LEU A 120 -4.85 -43.78 -27.51
C LEU A 120 -4.85 -43.04 -26.16
N ALA A 121 -5.42 -43.61 -25.11
CA ALA A 121 -5.46 -43.01 -23.78
C ALA A 121 -4.05 -42.79 -23.22
N SER A 122 -3.11 -43.71 -23.51
CA SER A 122 -1.70 -43.57 -23.11
C SER A 122 -1.00 -42.41 -23.84
N LEU A 123 -1.21 -42.27 -25.14
CA LEU A 123 -0.73 -41.16 -25.97
C LEU A 123 -1.30 -39.82 -25.50
N LEU A 124 -2.62 -39.76 -25.29
CA LEU A 124 -3.31 -38.56 -24.79
C LEU A 124 -2.84 -38.15 -23.39
N LYS A 125 -2.48 -39.11 -22.53
CA LYS A 125 -1.94 -38.82 -21.20
C LYS A 125 -0.62 -38.02 -21.28
N VAL A 126 0.27 -38.38 -22.20
CA VAL A 126 1.54 -37.66 -22.42
C VAL A 126 1.25 -36.26 -22.95
N HIS A 127 0.43 -36.16 -24.00
CA HIS A 127 0.09 -34.90 -24.64
C HIS A 127 -0.63 -33.92 -23.67
N VAL A 128 -1.57 -34.41 -22.86
CA VAL A 128 -2.23 -33.60 -21.82
C VAL A 128 -1.21 -33.04 -20.83
N LYS A 129 -0.22 -33.83 -20.41
CA LYS A 129 0.83 -33.39 -19.49
C LYS A 129 1.73 -32.30 -20.11
N GLU A 130 2.06 -32.43 -21.38
CA GLU A 130 2.83 -31.43 -22.12
C GLU A 130 2.05 -30.13 -22.29
N LEU A 131 0.75 -30.22 -22.63
CA LEU A 131 -0.13 -29.03 -22.70
C LEU A 131 -0.34 -28.37 -21.36
N GLU A 132 -0.43 -29.12 -20.26
CA GLU A 132 -0.51 -28.57 -18.88
C GLU A 132 0.74 -27.73 -18.57
N ALA A 133 1.94 -28.25 -18.87
CA ALA A 133 3.18 -27.49 -18.66
C ALA A 133 3.27 -26.22 -19.55
N THR A 134 2.83 -26.34 -20.79
CA THR A 134 2.77 -25.20 -21.72
C THR A 134 1.77 -24.14 -21.28
N LEU A 135 0.62 -24.58 -20.76
CA LEU A 135 -0.42 -23.70 -20.21
C LEU A 135 0.11 -22.88 -19.03
N ASP A 136 0.81 -23.54 -18.09
CA ASP A 136 1.40 -22.87 -16.93
C ASP A 136 2.40 -21.77 -17.36
N ILE A 137 3.21 -22.04 -18.37
CA ILE A 137 4.16 -21.05 -18.92
C ILE A 137 3.40 -19.87 -19.57
N ALA A 138 2.35 -20.17 -20.35
CA ALA A 138 1.55 -19.13 -20.99
C ALA A 138 0.80 -18.28 -19.97
N GLU A 139 0.26 -18.88 -18.91
CA GLU A 139 -0.40 -18.18 -17.82
C GLU A 139 0.58 -17.23 -17.10
N GLN A 140 1.77 -17.71 -16.76
CA GLN A 140 2.81 -16.89 -16.13
C GLN A 140 3.22 -15.70 -17.01
N LYS A 141 3.40 -15.91 -18.33
CA LYS A 141 3.73 -14.82 -19.26
C LYS A 141 2.61 -13.76 -19.30
N CYS A 142 1.36 -14.21 -19.34
CA CYS A 142 0.20 -13.30 -19.33
C CYS A 142 0.14 -12.51 -18.03
N LEU A 143 0.32 -13.17 -16.89
CA LEU A 143 0.30 -12.57 -15.57
C LEU A 143 1.41 -11.51 -15.42
N LEU A 144 2.66 -11.85 -15.73
CA LEU A 144 3.79 -10.93 -15.60
C LEU A 144 3.62 -9.68 -16.47
N ALA A 145 3.16 -9.86 -17.72
CA ALA A 145 2.88 -8.74 -18.60
C ALA A 145 1.76 -7.83 -18.04
N ALA A 146 0.68 -8.41 -17.52
CA ALA A 146 -0.45 -7.65 -17.00
C ALA A 146 -0.15 -6.99 -15.63
N LEU A 147 0.71 -7.58 -14.80
CA LEU A 147 1.11 -7.00 -13.50
C LEU A 147 1.85 -5.66 -13.65
N SER A 148 2.55 -5.44 -14.77
CA SER A 148 3.28 -4.20 -15.04
C SER A 148 2.35 -3.03 -15.38
N LEU A 149 1.10 -3.29 -15.77
CA LEU A 149 0.17 -2.24 -16.16
C LEU A 149 -0.30 -1.44 -14.93
N PRO A 150 -0.35 -0.09 -15.02
CA PRO A 150 -0.94 0.72 -13.97
C PRO A 150 -2.46 0.55 -13.92
N ASN A 151 -3.07 1.04 -12.86
CA ASN A 151 -4.52 1.17 -12.75
C ASN A 151 -5.07 2.12 -13.83
N ASP A 152 -6.37 2.06 -14.07
CA ASP A 152 -7.04 3.08 -14.87
C ASP A 152 -6.96 4.44 -14.17
N THR A 153 -7.26 5.49 -14.89
CA THR A 153 -7.31 6.85 -14.36
C THR A 153 -8.75 7.35 -14.33
N HIS A 154 -9.13 8.04 -13.26
CA HIS A 154 -10.43 8.67 -13.14
C HIS A 154 -10.65 9.67 -14.28
N PRO A 155 -11.84 9.70 -14.96
CA PRO A 155 -12.09 10.58 -16.10
C PRO A 155 -11.87 12.07 -15.81
N ASN A 156 -12.11 12.51 -14.58
CA ASN A 156 -11.96 13.89 -14.16
C ASN A 156 -10.57 14.21 -13.59
N ALA A 157 -9.62 13.26 -13.53
CA ALA A 157 -8.25 13.55 -13.09
C ALA A 157 -7.58 14.48 -14.11
N PRO A 158 -6.85 15.53 -13.65
CA PRO A 158 -6.14 16.42 -14.56
C PRO A 158 -5.12 15.66 -15.41
N LEU A 159 -4.94 16.07 -16.66
CA LEU A 159 -3.96 15.45 -17.56
C LEU A 159 -2.65 16.24 -17.53
N GLY A 160 -1.52 15.55 -17.42
CA GLY A 160 -0.19 16.15 -17.56
C GLY A 160 0.70 16.05 -16.31
N PRO A 161 1.74 16.89 -16.24
CA PRO A 161 2.73 16.93 -15.17
C PRO A 161 2.18 17.56 -13.88
N GLU A 162 2.97 17.55 -12.80
CA GLU A 162 2.65 18.14 -11.49
C GLU A 162 2.07 19.56 -11.58
N SER A 163 2.59 20.38 -12.49
CA SER A 163 2.09 21.76 -12.72
C SER A 163 0.66 21.84 -13.24
N ALA A 164 0.07 20.73 -13.70
CA ALA A 164 -1.33 20.63 -14.10
C ALA A 164 -2.27 20.28 -12.94
N ALA A 165 -1.75 20.16 -11.71
CA ALA A 165 -2.56 19.93 -10.53
C ALA A 165 -3.59 21.04 -10.33
N VAL A 166 -4.83 20.66 -9.96
CA VAL A 166 -5.93 21.61 -9.76
C VAL A 166 -6.15 21.84 -8.28
N THR A 167 -6.06 23.09 -7.83
CA THR A 167 -6.38 23.46 -6.45
C THR A 167 -7.89 23.38 -6.25
N LEU A 168 -8.33 22.47 -5.37
CA LEU A 168 -9.73 22.28 -5.02
C LEU A 168 -10.18 23.25 -3.93
N SER A 169 -9.33 23.49 -2.93
CA SER A 169 -9.62 24.40 -1.81
C SER A 169 -8.34 24.83 -1.11
N THR A 170 -8.44 25.94 -0.34
CA THR A 170 -7.39 26.46 0.56
C THR A 170 -7.94 26.60 1.96
N HIS A 171 -7.14 26.36 2.99
CA HIS A 171 -7.54 26.34 4.39
C HIS A 171 -6.46 26.97 5.27
N GLY A 172 -6.83 27.33 6.49
CA GLY A 172 -5.92 27.93 7.48
C GLY A 172 -5.62 29.40 7.25
N PRO A 173 -4.63 29.97 7.95
CA PRO A 173 -4.27 31.37 7.85
C PRO A 173 -3.65 31.74 6.48
N GLN A 174 -3.52 33.04 6.22
CA GLN A 174 -2.83 33.50 5.03
C GLN A 174 -1.35 33.08 5.06
N PRO A 175 -0.79 32.64 3.93
CA PRO A 175 0.62 32.27 3.86
C PRO A 175 1.52 33.45 4.22
N LEU A 176 2.48 33.22 5.12
CA LEU A 176 3.53 34.18 5.41
C LEU A 176 4.40 34.42 4.16
N PRO A 177 4.98 35.63 3.99
CA PRO A 177 5.98 35.84 2.94
C PRO A 177 7.15 34.84 3.08
N ALA A 178 7.73 34.45 1.95
CA ALA A 178 8.94 33.64 1.96
C ALA A 178 10.08 34.38 2.66
N ASP A 179 10.68 33.76 3.67
CA ASP A 179 11.74 34.32 4.49
C ASP A 179 12.74 33.22 4.89
N SER A 180 13.97 33.33 4.37
CA SER A 180 15.04 32.36 4.68
C SER A 180 15.42 32.29 6.17
N LYS A 181 15.10 33.31 6.97
CA LYS A 181 15.29 33.27 8.43
C LYS A 181 14.40 32.25 9.11
N ARG A 182 13.30 31.88 8.45
CA ARG A 182 12.35 30.86 8.92
C ARG A 182 12.74 29.43 8.51
N ASP A 183 13.93 29.25 7.90
CA ASP A 183 14.42 27.91 7.55
C ASP A 183 14.45 26.98 8.77
N HIS A 184 13.73 25.85 8.66
CA HIS A 184 13.58 24.91 9.78
C HIS A 184 14.90 24.34 10.30
N VAL A 185 15.93 24.20 9.45
CA VAL A 185 17.26 23.74 9.89
C VAL A 185 17.92 24.78 10.77
N ALA A 186 17.85 26.07 10.38
CA ALA A 186 18.41 27.15 11.20
C ALA A 186 17.70 27.31 12.54
N ILE A 187 16.35 27.22 12.55
CA ILE A 187 15.55 27.22 13.79
C ILE A 187 15.90 26.01 14.67
N ALA A 188 15.98 24.85 14.06
CA ALA A 188 16.29 23.61 14.78
C ALA A 188 17.70 23.59 15.36
N ASP A 189 18.68 24.16 14.66
CA ASP A 189 20.06 24.30 15.14
C ASP A 189 20.12 25.25 16.36
N HIS A 190 19.44 26.40 16.26
CA HIS A 190 19.39 27.37 17.37
C HIS A 190 18.83 26.79 18.68
N PHE A 191 17.77 25.96 18.58
CA PHE A 191 17.15 25.35 19.75
C PHE A 191 17.61 23.91 20.05
N ASP A 192 18.60 23.38 19.33
CA ASP A 192 19.08 22.00 19.49
C ASP A 192 17.93 20.96 19.32
N LEU A 193 17.14 21.11 18.25
CA LEU A 193 15.99 20.27 17.98
C LEU A 193 16.29 19.13 16.99
N LEU A 194 17.40 19.23 16.23
CA LEU A 194 17.73 18.33 15.15
C LEU A 194 19.22 18.05 15.11
N ASP A 195 19.61 16.77 15.07
CA ASP A 195 20.99 16.35 14.92
C ASP A 195 21.19 15.55 13.63
N LEU A 196 21.49 16.29 12.56
CA LEU A 196 21.80 15.72 11.25
C LEU A 196 23.22 15.16 11.17
N ARG A 197 24.14 15.70 11.99
CA ARG A 197 25.55 15.27 12.00
C ARG A 197 25.68 13.85 12.55
N SER A 198 25.07 13.60 13.69
CA SER A 198 25.05 12.24 14.27
C SER A 198 24.25 11.30 13.38
N GLY A 199 23.15 11.74 12.79
CA GLY A 199 22.37 10.95 11.81
C GLY A 199 23.24 10.48 10.65
N SER A 200 23.98 11.41 10.06
CA SER A 200 24.91 11.10 8.96
C SER A 200 26.03 10.14 9.37
N SER A 201 26.54 10.28 10.59
CA SER A 201 27.62 9.42 11.10
C SER A 201 27.16 8.00 11.43
N VAL A 202 25.89 7.84 11.87
CA VAL A 202 25.33 6.55 12.29
C VAL A 202 24.75 5.76 11.12
N ALA A 203 24.04 6.44 10.22
CA ALA A 203 23.23 5.76 9.21
C ALA A 203 23.44 6.30 7.77
N GLY A 204 24.09 7.46 7.60
CA GLY A 204 24.33 8.09 6.31
C GLY A 204 23.60 9.43 6.15
N THR A 205 23.76 10.05 4.98
CA THR A 205 23.09 11.33 4.66
C THR A 205 21.56 11.16 4.66
N SER A 206 20.85 12.25 4.98
CA SER A 206 19.38 12.27 5.08
C SER A 206 18.79 11.34 6.17
N TRP A 207 19.62 10.93 7.14
CA TRP A 207 19.21 10.39 8.42
C TRP A 207 19.36 11.45 9.50
N TYR A 208 18.52 11.39 10.53
CA TYR A 208 18.44 12.43 11.55
C TYR A 208 18.08 11.86 12.93
N PHE A 209 18.39 12.65 13.97
CA PHE A 209 17.80 12.48 15.29
C PHE A 209 16.99 13.72 15.63
N LEU A 210 15.72 13.53 15.98
CA LEU A 210 14.94 14.57 16.65
C LEU A 210 15.38 14.67 18.11
N ARG A 211 15.52 15.87 18.59
CA ARG A 211 15.95 16.15 19.96
C ARG A 211 14.97 17.08 20.65
N ASN A 212 14.97 17.05 21.97
CA ASN A 212 14.21 17.98 22.78
C ASN A 212 12.74 18.13 22.33
N GLU A 213 12.29 19.38 22.10
CA GLU A 213 10.91 19.69 21.74
C GLU A 213 10.49 19.11 20.38
N ALA A 214 11.41 18.92 19.44
CA ALA A 214 11.06 18.25 18.17
C ALA A 214 10.73 16.77 18.35
N ALA A 215 11.42 16.06 19.24
CA ALA A 215 11.07 14.68 19.58
C ALA A 215 9.71 14.60 20.30
N LEU A 216 9.42 15.59 21.17
CA LEU A 216 8.11 15.68 21.82
C LEU A 216 7.00 16.05 20.84
N LEU A 217 7.30 16.87 19.82
CA LEU A 217 6.37 17.27 18.78
C LEU A 217 6.00 16.08 17.90
N GLU A 218 6.94 15.19 17.56
CA GLU A 218 6.64 13.94 16.87
C GLU A 218 5.62 13.09 17.61
N LEU A 219 5.82 12.90 18.94
CA LEU A 219 4.90 12.14 19.79
C LEU A 219 3.51 12.81 19.87
N ALA A 220 3.49 14.13 20.03
CA ALA A 220 2.25 14.88 20.12
C ALA A 220 1.46 14.83 18.80
N LEU A 221 2.09 15.05 17.66
CA LEU A 221 1.47 14.95 16.33
C LEU A 221 0.94 13.53 16.04
N THR A 222 1.73 12.51 16.39
CA THR A 222 1.34 11.11 16.22
C THR A 222 0.06 10.79 17.00
N ASN A 223 0.04 11.12 18.31
CA ASN A 223 -1.12 10.85 19.15
C ASN A 223 -2.34 11.69 18.76
N TYR A 224 -2.15 12.94 18.37
CA TYR A 224 -3.21 13.82 17.90
C TYR A 224 -3.86 13.26 16.62
N ALA A 225 -3.07 12.94 15.58
CA ALA A 225 -3.60 12.39 14.34
C ALA A 225 -4.31 11.04 14.55
N MET A 226 -3.73 10.18 15.39
CA MET A 226 -4.35 8.90 15.76
C MET A 226 -5.68 9.09 16.47
N SER A 227 -5.78 10.03 17.45
CA SER A 227 -7.02 10.26 18.18
C SER A 227 -8.16 10.73 17.28
N ILE A 228 -7.88 11.66 16.36
CA ILE A 228 -8.87 12.15 15.39
C ILE A 228 -9.35 11.01 14.47
N ALA A 229 -8.43 10.21 13.95
CA ALA A 229 -8.79 9.07 13.10
C ALA A 229 -9.68 8.06 13.85
N ILE A 230 -9.38 7.77 15.11
CA ILE A 230 -10.17 6.86 15.96
C ILE A 230 -11.58 7.44 16.18
N ASP A 231 -11.70 8.74 16.48
CA ASP A 231 -12.98 9.42 16.68
C ASP A 231 -13.85 9.41 15.41
N HIS A 232 -13.21 9.32 14.22
CA HIS A 232 -13.88 9.15 12.92
C HIS A 232 -14.09 7.67 12.52
N GLY A 233 -13.94 6.75 13.48
CA GLY A 233 -14.29 5.34 13.33
C GLY A 233 -13.19 4.48 12.66
N PHE A 234 -11.94 4.94 12.63
CA PHE A 234 -10.82 4.10 12.21
C PHE A 234 -10.32 3.24 13.38
N THR A 235 -10.12 1.96 13.12
CA THR A 235 -9.54 1.05 14.11
C THR A 235 -8.02 1.21 14.15
N PRO A 236 -7.42 1.51 15.31
CA PRO A 236 -5.96 1.68 15.41
C PRO A 236 -5.21 0.36 15.27
N VAL A 237 -4.12 0.39 14.51
CA VAL A 237 -3.24 -0.76 14.26
C VAL A 237 -1.78 -0.34 14.37
N THR A 238 -0.97 -1.09 15.09
CA THR A 238 0.49 -0.99 15.02
C THR A 238 1.00 -1.95 13.97
N THR A 239 1.68 -1.42 12.96
CA THR A 239 2.13 -2.22 11.82
C THR A 239 3.57 -2.72 11.99
N PRO A 240 3.92 -3.90 11.44
CA PRO A 240 5.34 -4.27 11.30
C PRO A 240 6.00 -3.39 10.22
N ASP A 241 7.23 -2.96 10.50
CA ASP A 241 8.05 -2.21 9.54
C ASP A 241 8.72 -3.13 8.50
N VAL A 242 8.79 -4.43 8.79
CA VAL A 242 9.34 -5.45 7.89
C VAL A 242 8.21 -6.24 7.25
N VAL A 243 8.19 -6.26 5.91
CA VAL A 243 7.15 -6.93 5.13
C VAL A 243 7.75 -7.82 4.04
N LYS A 244 6.97 -8.77 3.52
CA LYS A 244 7.37 -9.55 2.34
C LYS A 244 7.34 -8.67 1.10
N SER A 245 8.38 -8.74 0.27
CA SER A 245 8.48 -8.03 -1.01
C SER A 245 7.25 -8.28 -1.90
N ASP A 246 6.72 -9.53 -1.94
CA ASP A 246 5.51 -9.88 -2.70
C ASP A 246 4.28 -9.03 -2.31
N ILE A 247 4.11 -8.70 -1.01
CA ILE A 247 2.99 -7.86 -0.57
C ILE A 247 3.12 -6.43 -1.13
N ALA A 248 4.33 -5.86 -1.07
CA ALA A 248 4.58 -4.52 -1.59
C ALA A 248 4.32 -4.44 -3.11
N VAL A 249 4.82 -5.42 -3.87
CA VAL A 249 4.58 -5.51 -5.32
C VAL A 249 3.08 -5.61 -5.63
N ARG A 250 2.33 -6.40 -4.84
CA ARG A 250 0.87 -6.53 -4.99
C ARG A 250 0.11 -5.25 -4.65
N CYS A 251 0.66 -4.41 -3.77
CA CYS A 251 0.13 -3.07 -3.49
C CYS A 251 0.46 -2.04 -4.58
N GLY A 252 1.32 -2.36 -5.54
CA GLY A 252 1.71 -1.46 -6.64
C GLY A 252 3.03 -0.72 -6.42
N PHE A 253 3.81 -1.11 -5.41
CA PHE A 253 5.15 -0.56 -5.18
C PHE A 253 6.15 -1.24 -6.11
N GLN A 254 6.46 -0.58 -7.22
CA GLN A 254 7.40 -1.04 -8.24
C GLN A 254 8.47 0.02 -8.48
N PRO A 255 9.70 -0.37 -8.93
CA PRO A 255 10.72 0.59 -9.35
C PRO A 255 10.19 1.54 -10.42
N ARG A 256 10.53 2.83 -10.33
CA ARG A 256 10.07 3.87 -11.27
C ARG A 256 11.20 4.48 -12.10
N ASP A 257 12.47 4.10 -11.88
CA ASP A 257 13.61 4.68 -12.57
C ASP A 257 14.10 3.85 -13.77
N ASP A 258 14.80 4.52 -14.70
CA ASP A 258 15.36 3.91 -15.92
C ASP A 258 16.74 3.30 -15.69
N ALA A 259 17.21 3.22 -14.44
CA ALA A 259 18.53 2.66 -14.15
C ALA A 259 18.59 1.18 -14.55
N THR A 260 19.68 0.78 -15.17
CA THR A 260 19.92 -0.61 -15.52
C THR A 260 21.15 -1.12 -14.74
N PRO A 261 20.95 -1.97 -13.72
CA PRO A 261 19.69 -2.52 -13.23
C PRO A 261 18.78 -1.45 -12.56
N PRO A 262 17.44 -1.67 -12.51
CA PRO A 262 16.53 -0.71 -11.87
C PRO A 262 16.92 -0.47 -10.42
N VAL A 263 16.98 0.80 -10.00
CA VAL A 263 17.28 1.15 -8.61
C VAL A 263 16.01 0.95 -7.78
N SER A 264 16.10 0.14 -6.75
CA SER A 264 14.98 -0.07 -5.85
C SER A 264 14.80 1.16 -4.96
N HIS A 265 13.56 1.66 -4.88
CA HIS A 265 13.19 2.69 -3.90
C HIS A 265 12.93 2.11 -2.50
N MET A 266 13.04 0.79 -2.35
CA MET A 266 12.85 0.07 -1.09
C MET A 266 14.17 -0.45 -0.56
N TYR A 267 14.30 -0.50 0.77
CA TYR A 267 15.38 -1.19 1.44
C TYR A 267 15.12 -2.69 1.48
N HIS A 268 16.01 -3.49 0.91
CA HIS A 268 15.94 -4.94 0.94
C HIS A 268 16.75 -5.51 2.10
N ILE A 269 16.18 -6.48 2.80
CA ILE A 269 16.84 -7.19 3.88
C ILE A 269 17.56 -8.40 3.27
N LEU A 270 18.85 -8.53 3.57
CA LEU A 270 19.66 -9.67 3.09
C LEU A 270 19.07 -10.98 3.57
N LYS A 271 18.91 -11.93 2.64
CA LYS A 271 18.45 -13.28 2.97
C LYS A 271 19.55 -14.04 3.72
N THR A 272 19.18 -14.63 4.86
CA THR A 272 20.08 -15.50 5.62
C THR A 272 20.18 -16.90 5.04
N ASN A 273 19.17 -17.32 4.26
CA ASN A 273 19.16 -18.58 3.51
C ASN A 273 18.29 -18.44 2.24
N THR A 274 18.49 -19.35 1.28
CA THR A 274 17.79 -19.34 -0.02
C THR A 274 16.31 -19.68 0.07
N SER A 275 15.84 -20.32 1.15
CA SER A 275 14.45 -20.74 1.35
C SER A 275 13.58 -19.68 2.03
N SER A 276 14.19 -18.63 2.60
CA SER A 276 13.45 -17.52 3.22
C SER A 276 12.77 -16.63 2.19
N PRO A 277 11.57 -16.12 2.47
CA PRO A 277 10.95 -15.11 1.62
C PRO A 277 11.84 -13.86 1.57
N GLU A 278 11.76 -13.13 0.48
CA GLU A 278 12.38 -11.81 0.38
C GLU A 278 11.62 -10.83 1.25
N LEU A 279 12.36 -10.14 2.12
CA LEU A 279 11.84 -9.14 3.04
C LEU A 279 12.38 -7.76 2.69
N ILE A 280 11.55 -6.74 2.93
CA ILE A 280 11.89 -5.34 2.72
C ILE A 280 11.45 -4.53 3.94
N LEU A 281 12.02 -3.34 4.10
CA LEU A 281 11.47 -2.31 4.97
C LEU A 281 10.30 -1.63 4.25
N ALA A 282 9.18 -1.45 4.95
CA ALA A 282 7.96 -0.88 4.36
C ALA A 282 8.17 0.58 3.97
N GLY A 283 7.87 0.96 2.75
CA GLY A 283 7.89 2.36 2.30
C GLY A 283 6.71 3.20 2.79
N THR A 284 5.72 2.55 3.38
CA THR A 284 4.51 3.13 3.99
C THR A 284 3.75 2.05 4.76
N ALA A 285 2.99 2.44 5.77
CA ALA A 285 2.10 1.52 6.50
C ALA A 285 0.95 0.98 5.63
N GLU A 286 0.63 1.59 4.49
CA GLU A 286 -0.31 1.05 3.50
C GLU A 286 -0.03 -0.43 3.17
N ILE A 287 1.25 -0.80 2.99
CA ILE A 287 1.64 -2.16 2.60
C ILE A 287 1.23 -3.20 3.65
N PRO A 288 1.67 -3.10 4.92
CA PRO A 288 1.24 -4.05 5.94
C PRO A 288 -0.27 -3.96 6.23
N LEU A 289 -0.89 -2.78 6.17
CA LEU A 289 -2.34 -2.63 6.36
C LEU A 289 -3.12 -3.37 5.27
N ALA A 290 -2.82 -3.16 3.99
CA ALA A 290 -3.42 -3.92 2.89
C ALA A 290 -3.21 -5.42 3.04
N GLY A 291 -2.01 -5.82 3.49
CA GLY A 291 -1.66 -7.21 3.79
C GLY A 291 -2.59 -7.87 4.82
N THR A 292 -3.12 -7.12 5.80
CA THR A 292 -4.03 -7.67 6.81
C THR A 292 -5.37 -8.13 6.23
N PHE A 293 -5.78 -7.55 5.10
CA PHE A 293 -7.03 -7.88 4.41
C PHE A 293 -6.84 -8.98 3.35
N SER A 294 -5.61 -9.38 3.05
CA SER A 294 -5.30 -10.31 1.95
C SER A 294 -5.94 -11.69 2.12
N ASN A 295 -6.39 -12.25 0.98
CA ASN A 295 -7.00 -13.58 0.86
C ASN A 295 -8.22 -13.79 1.80
N LYS A 296 -9.05 -12.75 1.94
CA LYS A 296 -10.24 -12.75 2.78
C LYS A 296 -11.49 -12.34 2.00
N VAL A 297 -12.63 -12.80 2.49
CA VAL A 297 -13.95 -12.41 1.99
C VAL A 297 -14.72 -11.76 3.13
N TYR A 298 -15.21 -10.56 2.88
CA TYR A 298 -15.95 -9.77 3.84
C TYR A 298 -17.44 -9.71 3.47
N SER A 299 -18.31 -9.43 4.42
CA SER A 299 -19.71 -9.10 4.14
C SER A 299 -19.81 -7.62 3.80
N SER A 300 -20.55 -7.26 2.75
CA SER A 300 -20.81 -5.85 2.40
C SER A 300 -21.55 -5.09 3.50
N ILE A 301 -22.27 -5.79 4.39
CA ILE A 301 -22.92 -5.17 5.55
C ILE A 301 -21.92 -4.52 6.51
N ASN A 302 -20.72 -5.09 6.61
CA ASN A 302 -19.67 -4.62 7.51
C ASN A 302 -18.71 -3.59 6.86
N MET A 303 -18.96 -3.22 5.62
CA MET A 303 -18.13 -2.24 4.89
C MET A 303 -18.72 -0.82 5.04
N PRO A 304 -17.89 0.22 5.03
CA PRO A 304 -16.44 0.19 4.86
C PRO A 304 -15.68 -0.31 6.10
N LEU A 305 -14.58 -1.05 5.88
CA LEU A 305 -13.63 -1.41 6.94
C LEU A 305 -12.53 -0.35 6.97
N LYS A 306 -12.38 0.36 8.09
CA LYS A 306 -11.45 1.48 8.25
C LYS A 306 -10.42 1.17 9.31
N VAL A 307 -9.14 1.31 8.99
CA VAL A 307 -8.02 1.14 9.91
C VAL A 307 -7.04 2.30 9.81
N VAL A 308 -6.45 2.69 10.93
CA VAL A 308 -5.36 3.69 10.99
C VAL A 308 -4.11 3.03 11.54
N GLY A 309 -3.00 3.14 10.79
CA GLY A 309 -1.72 2.51 11.13
C GLY A 309 -0.67 3.52 11.54
N LEU A 310 -0.04 3.28 12.69
CA LEU A 310 1.24 3.89 13.04
C LEU A 310 2.36 3.02 12.50
N GLY A 311 3.20 3.57 11.63
CA GLY A 311 4.36 2.88 11.08
C GLY A 311 5.49 3.83 10.70
N HIS A 312 6.67 3.26 10.48
CA HIS A 312 7.78 3.98 9.88
C HIS A 312 7.81 3.71 8.39
N ALA A 313 8.02 4.76 7.62
CA ALA A 313 8.24 4.66 6.19
C ALA A 313 9.74 4.69 5.89
N PHE A 314 10.22 3.73 5.09
CA PHE A 314 11.63 3.61 4.69
C PHE A 314 11.73 3.77 3.18
N ARG A 315 12.45 4.80 2.73
CA ARG A 315 12.61 5.12 1.31
C ARG A 315 14.07 5.29 0.95
N ALA A 316 14.53 4.56 -0.04
CA ALA A 316 15.93 4.65 -0.48
C ALA A 316 16.26 5.97 -1.18
N GLU A 317 15.26 6.77 -1.56
CA GLU A 317 15.38 8.10 -2.20
C GLU A 317 16.44 8.14 -3.30
N ALA A 318 16.52 7.06 -4.06
CA ALA A 318 17.53 6.84 -5.09
C ALA A 318 17.39 7.91 -6.18
N GLY A 319 18.47 8.62 -6.48
CA GLY A 319 18.50 9.66 -7.51
C GLY A 319 18.02 11.06 -7.06
N ALA A 320 17.53 11.22 -5.84
CA ALA A 320 17.12 12.52 -5.32
C ALA A 320 18.34 13.41 -5.07
N ARG A 321 18.56 14.39 -5.94
CA ARG A 321 19.60 15.43 -5.83
C ARG A 321 18.93 16.80 -5.95
N SER A 322 18.32 17.29 -4.86
CA SER A 322 17.67 18.60 -4.88
C SER A 322 17.78 19.30 -3.53
N ALA A 323 17.36 20.57 -3.47
CA ALA A 323 17.22 21.32 -2.23
C ALA A 323 16.32 20.59 -1.19
N ASP A 324 15.50 19.65 -1.64
CA ASP A 324 14.60 18.85 -0.82
C ASP A 324 15.31 17.88 0.13
N THR A 325 16.57 17.52 -0.15
CA THR A 325 17.36 16.63 0.72
C THR A 325 17.94 17.34 1.93
N ARG A 326 17.75 18.67 2.04
CA ARG A 326 18.17 19.44 3.21
C ARG A 326 17.16 19.32 4.35
N GLY A 327 17.64 19.00 5.55
CA GLY A 327 16.82 18.93 6.76
C GLY A 327 15.89 17.74 6.80
N LEU A 328 14.62 17.97 7.15
CA LEU A 328 13.62 16.93 7.41
C LEU A 328 12.66 16.67 6.26
N TYR A 329 12.69 17.46 5.18
CA TYR A 329 11.65 17.37 4.15
C TYR A 329 11.71 16.07 3.34
N ARG A 330 12.91 15.55 3.06
CA ARG A 330 13.14 14.30 2.34
C ARG A 330 14.21 13.47 3.06
N VAL A 331 13.76 12.43 3.72
CA VAL A 331 14.57 11.59 4.61
C VAL A 331 14.33 10.10 4.33
N HIS A 332 15.29 9.24 4.73
CA HIS A 332 15.25 7.80 4.46
C HIS A 332 14.31 7.02 5.39
N GLN A 333 14.09 7.51 6.61
CA GLN A 333 13.16 6.93 7.58
C GLN A 333 12.34 8.03 8.21
N PHE A 334 11.03 7.81 8.36
CA PHE A 334 10.16 8.77 9.05
C PHE A 334 8.88 8.12 9.55
N THR A 335 8.33 8.68 10.62
CA THR A 335 7.02 8.30 11.16
C THR A 335 5.90 8.82 10.26
N LYS A 336 4.99 7.92 9.92
CA LYS A 336 3.82 8.22 9.08
C LYS A 336 2.58 7.53 9.64
N ILE A 337 1.53 8.30 9.82
CA ILE A 337 0.22 7.79 10.20
C ILE A 337 -0.58 7.58 8.93
N GLU A 338 -1.06 6.35 8.70
CA GLU A 338 -1.73 5.95 7.47
C GLU A 338 -3.17 5.52 7.73
N LEU A 339 -4.10 6.13 7.02
CA LEU A 339 -5.49 5.71 6.92
C LEU A 339 -5.61 4.68 5.80
N PHE A 340 -6.32 3.59 6.04
CA PHE A 340 -6.60 2.59 5.02
C PHE A 340 -8.04 2.13 5.12
N ALA A 341 -8.73 2.06 3.98
CA ALA A 341 -10.12 1.62 3.92
C ALA A 341 -10.31 0.53 2.86
N VAL A 342 -11.21 -0.40 3.17
CA VAL A 342 -11.70 -1.43 2.24
C VAL A 342 -13.20 -1.26 2.12
N THR A 343 -13.70 -1.04 0.91
CA THR A 343 -15.10 -0.74 0.66
C THR A 343 -15.64 -1.48 -0.57
N THR A 344 -16.93 -1.34 -0.84
CA THR A 344 -17.56 -1.83 -2.08
C THR A 344 -17.28 -0.85 -3.23
N GLU A 345 -17.50 -1.27 -4.45
CA GLU A 345 -17.30 -0.43 -5.64
C GLU A 345 -18.17 0.83 -5.61
N ASP A 346 -19.45 0.69 -5.28
CA ASP A 346 -20.47 1.74 -5.25
C ASP A 346 -20.23 2.82 -4.18
N THR A 347 -19.48 2.51 -3.11
CA THR A 347 -19.17 3.44 -2.03
C THR A 347 -17.72 3.97 -2.09
N SER A 348 -16.98 3.63 -3.12
CA SER A 348 -15.55 3.96 -3.22
C SER A 348 -15.28 5.47 -3.34
N GLU A 349 -16.09 6.20 -4.10
CA GLU A 349 -15.92 7.66 -4.25
C GLU A 349 -16.32 8.40 -2.96
N SER A 350 -17.44 8.03 -2.35
CA SER A 350 -17.85 8.64 -1.06
C SER A 350 -16.83 8.36 0.05
N MET A 351 -16.21 7.16 0.05
CA MET A 351 -15.15 6.85 1.01
C MET A 351 -13.88 7.70 0.79
N MET A 352 -13.59 8.09 -0.45
CA MET A 352 -12.50 9.02 -0.74
C MET A 352 -12.75 10.39 -0.13
N GLU A 353 -13.98 10.92 -0.26
CA GLU A 353 -14.36 12.20 0.35
C GLU A 353 -14.38 12.13 1.89
N ASP A 354 -14.81 10.99 2.46
CA ASP A 354 -14.78 10.77 3.92
C ASP A 354 -13.33 10.82 4.45
N ILE A 355 -12.38 10.14 3.79
CA ILE A 355 -10.97 10.17 4.18
C ILE A 355 -10.39 11.58 4.03
N LEU A 356 -10.70 12.28 2.93
CA LEU A 356 -10.26 13.66 2.72
C LEU A 356 -10.76 14.58 3.84
N SER A 357 -12.00 14.40 4.27
CA SER A 357 -12.58 15.17 5.38
C SER A 357 -11.83 14.94 6.68
N VAL A 358 -11.45 13.71 6.99
CA VAL A 358 -10.63 13.39 8.18
C VAL A 358 -9.23 14.01 8.08
N GLN A 359 -8.58 13.92 6.92
CA GLN A 359 -7.27 14.54 6.69
C GLN A 359 -7.33 16.06 6.86
N LYS A 360 -8.35 16.70 6.29
CA LYS A 360 -8.58 18.15 6.46
C LYS A 360 -8.77 18.50 7.93
N TYR A 361 -9.62 17.76 8.66
CA TYR A 361 -9.88 18.02 10.07
C TYR A 361 -8.60 17.93 10.92
N ILE A 362 -7.72 16.94 10.66
CA ILE A 362 -6.42 16.81 11.32
C ILE A 362 -5.54 18.02 11.02
N LEU A 363 -5.42 18.40 9.75
CA LEU A 363 -4.45 19.40 9.29
C LEU A 363 -4.91 20.83 9.58
N GLU A 364 -6.21 21.13 9.44
CA GLU A 364 -6.81 22.43 9.80
C GLU A 364 -6.60 22.75 11.28
N GLY A 365 -6.69 21.74 12.16
CA GLY A 365 -6.42 21.91 13.59
C GLY A 365 -4.97 22.32 13.90
N LEU A 366 -4.04 22.16 12.95
CA LEU A 366 -2.65 22.62 13.11
C LEU A 366 -2.44 24.11 12.79
N ASP A 367 -3.48 24.81 12.34
CA ASP A 367 -3.47 26.25 12.06
C ASP A 367 -2.30 26.72 11.19
N ILE A 368 -2.03 25.98 10.12
CA ILE A 368 -1.03 26.30 9.10
C ILE A 368 -1.72 26.51 7.74
N PRO A 369 -1.16 27.32 6.83
CA PRO A 369 -1.74 27.49 5.51
C PRO A 369 -1.66 26.18 4.72
N LEU A 370 -2.81 25.75 4.17
CA LEU A 370 -2.97 24.50 3.45
C LEU A 370 -3.66 24.73 2.11
N ARG A 371 -3.35 23.85 1.13
CA ARG A 371 -4.12 23.72 -0.12
C ARG A 371 -4.35 22.25 -0.43
N VAL A 372 -5.53 21.94 -0.97
CA VAL A 372 -5.92 20.60 -1.44
C VAL A 372 -5.84 20.60 -2.95
N LEU A 373 -5.15 19.61 -3.51
CA LEU A 373 -4.91 19.46 -4.94
C LEU A 373 -5.53 18.18 -5.48
N ASP A 374 -6.18 18.23 -6.65
CA ASP A 374 -6.46 17.07 -7.49
C ASP A 374 -5.23 16.82 -8.38
N MET A 375 -4.61 15.66 -8.21
CA MET A 375 -3.31 15.38 -8.80
C MET A 375 -3.42 14.87 -10.24
N PRO A 376 -2.54 15.34 -11.14
CA PRO A 376 -2.58 14.97 -12.55
C PRO A 376 -2.03 13.56 -12.80
N THR A 377 -2.28 13.08 -14.00
CA THR A 377 -1.99 11.72 -14.43
C THR A 377 -0.54 11.28 -14.23
N GLU A 378 0.44 12.17 -14.39
CA GLU A 378 1.85 11.83 -14.24
C GLU A 378 2.27 11.61 -12.78
N GLU A 379 1.48 12.15 -11.82
CA GLU A 379 1.72 12.02 -10.38
C GLU A 379 1.00 10.82 -9.74
N LEU A 380 0.19 10.10 -10.53
CA LEU A 380 -0.50 8.92 -10.03
C LEU A 380 0.45 7.74 -9.86
N GLY A 381 0.52 7.18 -8.67
CA GLY A 381 1.16 5.89 -8.41
C GLY A 381 0.52 4.76 -9.21
N ALA A 382 1.23 3.64 -9.41
CA ALA A 382 0.72 2.54 -10.23
C ALA A 382 -0.67 2.03 -9.79
N SER A 383 -0.96 2.04 -8.50
CA SER A 383 -2.25 1.60 -7.93
C SER A 383 -3.34 2.66 -7.95
N ALA A 384 -3.00 3.96 -7.96
CA ALA A 384 -3.97 5.03 -7.80
C ALA A 384 -4.83 5.22 -9.06
N TYR A 385 -6.15 5.21 -8.89
CA TYR A 385 -7.13 5.60 -9.90
C TYR A 385 -7.36 7.12 -9.91
N ARG A 386 -7.40 7.73 -8.70
CA ARG A 386 -7.42 9.17 -8.44
C ARG A 386 -6.59 9.47 -7.21
N LYS A 387 -5.97 10.64 -7.16
CA LYS A 387 -5.14 11.06 -6.04
C LYS A 387 -5.41 12.51 -5.69
N TYR A 388 -5.57 12.79 -4.39
CA TYR A 388 -5.55 14.14 -3.83
C TYR A 388 -4.30 14.30 -2.97
N ASP A 389 -3.66 15.48 -3.03
CA ASP A 389 -2.58 15.86 -2.12
C ASP A 389 -2.99 17.07 -1.31
N ILE A 390 -2.55 17.13 -0.07
CA ILE A 390 -2.66 18.32 0.77
C ILE A 390 -1.25 18.82 1.01
N GLU A 391 -1.03 20.08 0.67
CA GLU A 391 0.25 20.75 0.86
C GLU A 391 0.12 21.86 1.90
N ALA A 392 1.18 22.02 2.70
CA ALA A 392 1.36 23.14 3.62
C ALA A 392 2.34 24.15 3.05
N TRP A 393 2.08 25.43 3.30
CA TRP A 393 3.04 26.49 3.01
C TRP A 393 4.20 26.44 3.99
N MET A 394 5.40 26.49 3.47
CA MET A 394 6.66 26.48 4.22
C MET A 394 7.44 27.77 3.92
N PRO A 395 7.30 28.82 4.75
CA PRO A 395 7.87 30.13 4.45
C PRO A 395 9.39 30.16 4.40
N GLY A 396 10.09 29.35 5.21
CA GLY A 396 11.54 29.22 5.16
C GLY A 396 12.04 28.57 3.88
N ARG A 397 11.27 27.61 3.38
CA ARG A 397 11.49 26.97 2.07
C ARG A 397 11.01 27.85 0.91
N GLY A 398 10.05 28.76 1.14
CA GLY A 398 9.44 29.60 0.13
C GLY A 398 8.56 28.86 -0.89
N SER A 399 8.01 27.71 -0.50
CA SER A 399 7.19 26.87 -1.37
C SER A 399 6.18 26.03 -0.60
N TRP A 400 5.16 25.57 -1.31
CA TRP A 400 4.25 24.55 -0.84
C TRP A 400 4.96 23.19 -0.76
N GLY A 401 4.58 22.36 0.21
CA GLY A 401 5.12 21.03 0.38
C GLY A 401 4.05 20.03 0.80
N GLU A 402 4.03 18.86 0.15
CA GLU A 402 3.11 17.79 0.45
C GLU A 402 3.26 17.30 1.90
N VAL A 403 2.19 17.37 2.69
CA VAL A 403 2.11 16.88 4.07
C VAL A 403 1.14 15.71 4.22
N SER A 404 0.27 15.51 3.24
CA SER A 404 -0.70 14.42 3.21
C SER A 404 -1.05 14.08 1.76
N SER A 405 -1.40 12.83 1.51
CA SER A 405 -1.88 12.35 0.23
C SER A 405 -3.03 11.37 0.44
N LEU A 406 -3.89 11.21 -0.57
CA LEU A 406 -5.03 10.31 -0.57
C LEU A 406 -5.16 9.66 -1.94
N SER A 407 -5.25 8.34 -2.00
CA SER A 407 -5.43 7.59 -3.24
C SER A 407 -6.63 6.65 -3.15
N ASN A 408 -7.48 6.69 -4.17
CA ASN A 408 -8.43 5.63 -4.46
C ASN A 408 -7.76 4.64 -5.41
N CYS A 409 -7.60 3.40 -4.98
CA CYS A 409 -6.96 2.34 -5.76
C CYS A 409 -7.95 1.43 -6.47
N THR A 410 -9.26 1.67 -6.35
CA THR A 410 -10.30 0.79 -6.86
C THR A 410 -10.01 -0.68 -6.50
N ASP A 411 -10.20 -1.62 -7.41
CA ASP A 411 -9.93 -3.04 -7.18
C ASP A 411 -8.49 -3.48 -7.53
N TYR A 412 -7.60 -2.54 -7.86
CA TYR A 412 -6.22 -2.84 -8.28
C TYR A 412 -5.45 -3.69 -7.26
N GLN A 413 -5.46 -3.29 -5.99
CA GLN A 413 -4.79 -4.03 -4.92
C GLN A 413 -5.58 -5.29 -4.56
N SER A 414 -6.89 -5.22 -4.54
CA SER A 414 -7.78 -6.33 -4.18
C SER A 414 -7.68 -7.50 -5.16
N ARG A 415 -7.55 -7.25 -6.45
CA ARG A 415 -7.27 -8.30 -7.46
C ARG A 415 -5.94 -9.01 -7.23
N ARG A 416 -4.96 -8.29 -6.71
CA ARG A 416 -3.60 -8.80 -6.44
C ARG A 416 -3.49 -9.49 -5.08
N LEU A 417 -4.24 -9.01 -4.09
CA LEU A 417 -4.26 -9.51 -2.70
C LEU A 417 -5.42 -10.45 -2.40
N HIS A 418 -6.35 -10.67 -3.35
CA HIS A 418 -7.56 -11.47 -3.18
C HIS A 418 -8.49 -10.98 -2.06
N ILE A 419 -8.74 -9.66 -2.02
CA ILE A 419 -9.70 -9.05 -1.11
C ILE A 419 -11.06 -9.00 -1.79
N ARG A 420 -12.03 -9.74 -1.28
CA ARG A 420 -13.35 -9.88 -1.90
C ARG A 420 -14.46 -9.60 -0.90
N TYR A 421 -15.66 -9.36 -1.40
CA TYR A 421 -16.83 -9.25 -0.55
C TYR A 421 -18.03 -10.01 -1.09
N ARG A 422 -18.96 -10.34 -0.19
CA ARG A 422 -20.29 -10.87 -0.50
C ARG A 422 -21.28 -9.73 -0.49
N PRO A 423 -21.96 -9.43 -1.61
CA PRO A 423 -23.08 -8.50 -1.65
C PRO A 423 -24.22 -8.95 -0.74
N GLN A 424 -25.13 -8.05 -0.41
CA GLN A 424 -26.37 -8.38 0.30
C GLN A 424 -27.36 -9.06 -0.67
N GLY A 425 -28.15 -10.03 -0.16
CA GLY A 425 -29.21 -10.69 -0.91
C GLY A 425 -29.20 -12.22 -0.78
N ALA A 426 -30.31 -12.86 -1.15
CA ALA A 426 -30.48 -14.31 -1.04
C ALA A 426 -29.48 -15.11 -1.88
N ASP A 427 -29.13 -14.60 -3.07
CA ASP A 427 -28.20 -15.25 -3.99
C ASP A 427 -26.72 -15.13 -3.54
N ALA A 428 -26.44 -14.29 -2.54
CA ALA A 428 -25.07 -14.01 -2.08
C ALA A 428 -24.43 -15.21 -1.37
N VAL A 429 -25.24 -16.05 -0.73
CA VAL A 429 -24.74 -17.21 0.06
C VAL A 429 -24.23 -18.32 -0.85
N GLU A 430 -24.86 -18.54 -2.01
CA GLU A 430 -24.54 -19.60 -2.96
C GLU A 430 -23.48 -19.19 -4.00
N THR A 431 -23.14 -17.90 -4.09
CA THR A 431 -22.17 -17.44 -5.09
C THR A 431 -20.77 -18.02 -4.83
N PRO A 432 -20.21 -18.79 -5.78
CA PRO A 432 -18.87 -19.34 -5.65
C PRO A 432 -17.82 -18.23 -5.46
N LEU A 433 -16.79 -18.51 -4.66
CA LEU A 433 -15.68 -17.58 -4.37
C LEU A 433 -15.10 -16.94 -5.64
N ALA A 434 -14.99 -17.70 -6.72
CA ALA A 434 -14.43 -17.22 -7.99
C ALA A 434 -15.25 -16.09 -8.66
N ARG A 435 -16.54 -15.98 -8.34
CA ARG A 435 -17.47 -14.98 -8.91
C ARG A 435 -17.75 -13.81 -7.97
N LEU A 436 -17.25 -13.84 -6.74
CA LEU A 436 -17.43 -12.72 -5.82
C LEU A 436 -16.67 -11.49 -6.34
N PRO A 437 -17.25 -10.28 -6.20
CA PRO A 437 -16.58 -9.03 -6.58
C PRO A 437 -15.34 -8.80 -5.72
N PHE A 438 -14.39 -8.05 -6.29
CA PHE A 438 -13.24 -7.53 -5.57
C PHE A 438 -13.63 -6.24 -4.85
N ALA A 439 -13.15 -6.07 -3.64
CA ALA A 439 -13.35 -4.84 -2.90
C ALA A 439 -12.50 -3.70 -3.50
N HIS A 440 -12.88 -2.46 -3.24
CA HIS A 440 -12.06 -1.30 -3.50
C HIS A 440 -11.21 -0.97 -2.28
N THR A 441 -9.99 -0.48 -2.50
CA THR A 441 -9.08 -0.05 -1.44
C THR A 441 -8.75 1.42 -1.61
N LEU A 442 -8.63 2.12 -0.48
CA LEU A 442 -8.22 3.51 -0.41
C LEU A 442 -7.15 3.64 0.67
N ASN A 443 -6.18 4.51 0.43
CA ASN A 443 -5.16 4.85 1.41
C ASN A 443 -4.97 6.35 1.48
N GLY A 444 -4.66 6.85 2.67
CA GLY A 444 -4.42 8.27 2.87
C GLY A 444 -3.48 8.52 4.04
N THR A 445 -2.61 9.50 3.90
CA THR A 445 -1.70 9.94 4.96
C THR A 445 -2.46 10.84 5.92
N ALA A 446 -2.66 10.41 7.17
CA ALA A 446 -3.19 11.28 8.21
C ALA A 446 -2.13 12.31 8.65
N ALA A 447 -0.87 11.90 8.76
CA ALA A 447 0.24 12.78 9.15
C ALA A 447 1.58 12.24 8.64
N ALA A 448 2.28 13.03 7.82
CA ALA A 448 3.70 12.84 7.47
C ALA A 448 4.53 13.65 8.48
N ILE A 449 4.92 13.04 9.58
CA ILE A 449 5.42 13.73 10.78
C ILE A 449 6.58 14.70 10.50
N PRO A 450 7.68 14.33 9.82
CA PRO A 450 8.78 15.28 9.61
C PRO A 450 8.38 16.50 8.80
N ARG A 451 7.54 16.35 7.78
CA ARG A 451 7.08 17.48 6.97
C ARG A 451 6.14 18.40 7.74
N LEU A 452 5.32 17.84 8.63
CA LEU A 452 4.51 18.63 9.57
C LEU A 452 5.40 19.38 10.58
N ILE A 453 6.47 18.75 11.08
CA ILE A 453 7.45 19.43 11.93
C ILE A 453 8.09 20.59 11.17
N VAL A 454 8.50 20.41 9.90
CA VAL A 454 9.02 21.53 9.07
C VAL A 454 8.01 22.67 8.99
N ALA A 455 6.76 22.35 8.61
CA ALA A 455 5.72 23.37 8.47
C ALA A 455 5.46 24.11 9.80
N LEU A 456 5.38 23.38 10.92
CA LEU A 456 5.15 23.98 12.24
C LEU A 456 6.34 24.84 12.73
N LEU A 457 7.57 24.40 12.52
CA LEU A 457 8.74 25.20 12.87
C LEU A 457 8.81 26.50 12.05
N GLU A 458 8.60 26.40 10.74
CA GLU A 458 8.71 27.55 9.84
C GLU A 458 7.57 28.56 10.03
N ASN A 459 6.33 28.11 10.23
CA ASN A 459 5.19 29.01 10.47
C ASN A 459 5.15 29.52 11.92
N GLY A 460 5.54 28.68 12.90
CA GLY A 460 5.42 28.98 14.32
C GLY A 460 6.62 29.68 14.96
N ALA A 461 7.73 29.92 14.22
CA ALA A 461 8.90 30.60 14.77
C ALA A 461 8.58 32.04 15.20
N ILE A 462 8.95 32.39 16.43
CA ILE A 462 8.81 33.72 17.03
C ILE A 462 10.17 34.38 17.02
N PHE A 463 10.24 35.61 16.49
CA PHE A 463 11.46 36.41 16.39
C PHE A 463 11.37 37.63 17.30
N ASP A 464 12.51 38.06 17.88
CA ASP A 464 12.63 39.31 18.59
C ASP A 464 12.86 40.49 17.61
N ASP A 465 12.95 41.70 18.15
CA ASP A 465 13.20 42.93 17.36
C ASP A 465 14.53 42.92 16.65
N ASN A 466 15.51 42.11 17.06
CA ASN A 466 16.79 41.92 16.41
C ASN A 466 16.77 40.85 15.30
N GLY A 467 15.65 40.20 15.11
CA GLY A 467 15.49 39.12 14.16
C GLY A 467 16.07 37.77 14.59
N SER A 468 16.33 37.59 15.89
CA SER A 468 16.75 36.31 16.48
C SER A 468 15.51 35.47 16.85
N VAL A 469 15.56 34.19 16.57
CA VAL A 469 14.45 33.28 16.98
C VAL A 469 14.49 33.09 18.49
N VAL A 470 13.36 33.37 19.18
CA VAL A 470 13.25 33.33 20.64
C VAL A 470 12.26 32.30 21.15
N GLY A 471 11.44 31.72 20.29
CA GLY A 471 10.43 30.74 20.69
C GLY A 471 9.73 30.10 19.51
N LEU A 472 8.85 29.15 19.84
CA LEU A 472 8.01 28.45 18.90
C LEU A 472 6.56 28.52 19.36
N ARG A 473 5.67 29.02 18.48
CA ARG A 473 4.23 28.98 18.68
C ARG A 473 3.72 27.67 18.11
N LEU A 474 3.11 26.84 18.93
CA LEU A 474 2.54 25.56 18.52
C LEU A 474 1.01 25.56 18.66
N PRO A 475 0.30 24.88 17.77
CA PRO A 475 -1.16 24.76 17.81
C PRO A 475 -1.64 24.18 19.15
N ARG A 476 -2.67 24.80 19.72
CA ARG A 476 -3.25 24.39 21.02
C ARG A 476 -3.77 22.97 21.04
N VAL A 477 -4.20 22.44 19.89
CA VAL A 477 -4.71 21.06 19.75
C VAL A 477 -3.65 20.01 20.10
N LEU A 478 -2.35 20.36 20.05
CA LEU A 478 -1.25 19.46 20.43
C LEU A 478 -0.97 19.46 21.92
N LYS A 479 -1.47 20.45 22.68
CA LYS A 479 -1.19 20.60 24.12
C LYS A 479 -1.64 19.39 24.97
N PRO A 480 -2.80 18.75 24.72
CA PRO A 480 -3.21 17.55 25.45
C PRO A 480 -2.30 16.36 25.26
N PHE A 481 -1.55 16.32 24.16
CA PHE A 481 -0.64 15.24 23.79
C PHE A 481 0.83 15.54 24.11
N TRP A 482 1.09 16.73 24.69
CA TRP A 482 2.43 17.19 25.00
C TRP A 482 2.89 16.66 26.34
N ILE A 483 3.94 15.82 26.34
CA ILE A 483 4.55 15.23 27.55
C ILE A 483 5.75 16.02 28.06
N GLY A 484 6.09 17.16 27.43
CA GLY A 484 7.23 18.00 27.80
C GLY A 484 7.01 18.75 29.12
N GLY A 485 8.07 18.83 29.90
CA GLY A 485 8.10 19.62 31.15
C GLY A 485 8.46 21.10 30.89
N LYS A 486 8.41 21.94 31.96
CA LYS A 486 8.69 23.39 31.91
C LYS A 486 10.19 23.76 31.88
N LYS A 487 11.11 22.79 31.66
CA LYS A 487 12.56 23.07 31.76
C LYS A 487 13.10 24.03 30.70
N ARG A 488 12.52 23.99 29.49
CA ARG A 488 12.89 24.88 28.40
C ARG A 488 11.61 25.63 28.00
N ASN A 489 11.62 26.93 28.11
CA ASN A 489 10.41 27.77 27.93
C ASN A 489 10.35 28.31 26.50
N ILE A 490 10.64 27.47 25.49
CA ILE A 490 10.65 27.87 24.08
C ILE A 490 9.30 27.69 23.38
N VAL A 491 8.39 26.86 23.95
CA VAL A 491 7.08 26.59 23.37
C VAL A 491 6.02 27.49 23.98
N CYS A 492 5.35 28.25 23.12
CA CYS A 492 4.13 29.00 23.42
C CYS A 492 2.96 28.30 22.73
N TRP A 493 1.86 28.13 23.44
CA TRP A 493 0.63 27.59 22.86
C TRP A 493 -0.21 28.69 22.28
N ASP A 494 -0.75 28.48 21.10
CA ASP A 494 -1.69 29.41 20.50
C ASP A 494 -3.00 29.40 21.31
N ASP A 495 -3.32 30.48 22.00
CA ASP A 495 -4.52 30.55 22.84
C ASP A 495 -5.78 31.03 22.09
N GLY A 496 -5.65 31.23 20.74
CA GLY A 496 -6.79 31.54 19.88
C GLY A 496 -7.46 32.89 20.21
N SER A 497 -6.68 33.85 20.74
CA SER A 497 -7.12 35.21 20.99
C SER A 497 -6.38 36.15 20.04
N ASP A 498 -7.01 36.44 18.91
CA ASP A 498 -7.03 37.76 18.24
C ASP A 498 -8.40 37.96 17.61
#